data_17e74c0f8b337ccfd1d70a1dbea5f1fe
#
_entry.id   17e74c0f8b337ccfd1d70a1dbea5f1fe
#
_cell.length_a   1.000
_cell.length_b   1.000
_cell.length_c   1.000
_cell.angle_alpha   90.00
_cell.angle_beta   90.00
_cell.angle_gamma   90.00
#
_symmetry.space_group_name_H-M   'P 1'
#
loop_
_entity.id
_entity.type
_entity.pdbx_description
1 polymer ?
#
loop_
_entity_poly.entity_id
_entity_poly.type
_entity_poly.pdbx_seq_one_letter_code
_entity_poly.pdbx_strand_id
1 'polypeptide(L)'
;MTEPETTCKGFEVNHLVKQYANADKPVLDDISFKVEHGSVLVVLGPSGSGKSTLLRTIAGLEPIQGGTISINDQVIDAGKPGTERAGRSDRSSELRTRIGMVFQSYDLFPNKTVLGNITMAPVLVQKRDKSEVEAEAIRLLGRVGLPIARTLGRTNCPAVSASVWPFVVR
;
A
#
# COMPACT_ATOMS: atom_id res chain seq x y z
N MET A 1 28.03 -23.18 6.07
CA MET A 1 27.87 -21.80 5.57
C MET A 1 26.47 -21.38 6.00
N THR A 2 26.40 -20.67 7.12
CA THR A 2 25.15 -20.11 7.64
C THR A 2 24.78 -18.90 6.77
N GLU A 3 23.63 -18.97 6.10
CA GLU A 3 23.06 -17.79 5.45
C GLU A 3 22.90 -16.69 6.50
N PRO A 4 23.21 -15.42 6.15
CA PRO A 4 22.99 -14.31 7.08
C PRO A 4 21.46 -14.23 7.32
N GLU A 5 21.02 -14.45 8.54
CA GLU A 5 19.67 -14.10 8.98
C GLU A 5 19.48 -12.61 8.71
N THR A 6 18.76 -12.29 7.64
CA THR A 6 18.30 -10.92 7.38
C THR A 6 17.25 -10.60 8.43
N THR A 7 17.70 -10.13 9.57
CA THR A 7 16.81 -9.64 10.64
C THR A 7 16.00 -8.47 10.09
N CYS A 8 14.75 -8.74 9.73
CA CYS A 8 13.82 -7.69 9.35
C CYS A 8 13.59 -6.79 10.57
N LYS A 9 14.12 -5.56 10.55
CA LYS A 9 14.11 -4.65 11.69
C LYS A 9 12.81 -3.85 11.86
N GLY A 10 11.90 -3.95 10.88
CA GLY A 10 10.62 -3.28 10.94
C GLY A 10 10.58 -1.93 10.21
N PHE A 11 9.69 -1.08 10.62
CA PHE A 11 9.33 0.19 9.99
C PHE A 11 9.46 1.33 11.01
N GLU A 12 10.03 2.46 10.60
CA GLU A 12 10.26 3.60 11.47
C GLU A 12 9.90 4.91 10.76
N VAL A 13 9.20 5.77 11.49
CA VAL A 13 8.86 7.12 11.09
C VAL A 13 9.46 8.08 12.09
N ASN A 14 10.22 9.06 11.62
CA ASN A 14 10.89 10.05 12.46
C ASN A 14 10.53 11.46 12.01
N HIS A 15 9.98 12.26 12.93
CA HIS A 15 9.67 13.68 12.76
C HIS A 15 8.87 13.99 11.49
N LEU A 16 7.91 13.12 11.14
CA LEU A 16 7.12 13.23 9.93
C LEU A 16 6.26 14.49 9.94
N VAL A 17 6.44 15.32 8.92
CA VAL A 17 5.63 16.52 8.70
C VAL A 17 4.97 16.45 7.33
N LYS A 18 3.64 16.63 7.31
CA LYS A 18 2.85 16.72 6.09
C LYS A 18 1.96 17.94 6.12
N GLN A 19 2.15 18.84 5.16
CA GLN A 19 1.30 20.00 4.93
C GLN A 19 0.84 20.01 3.48
N TYR A 20 -0.44 20.35 3.24
CA TYR A 20 -0.97 20.58 1.91
C TYR A 20 -0.81 22.06 1.55
N ALA A 21 -0.63 22.38 0.27
CA ALA A 21 -0.38 23.74 -0.23
C ALA A 21 -1.44 24.78 0.20
N ASN A 22 -2.69 24.34 0.37
CA ASN A 22 -3.81 25.20 0.73
C ASN A 22 -4.17 25.12 2.23
N ALA A 23 -3.32 24.56 3.06
CA ALA A 23 -3.57 24.40 4.50
C ALA A 23 -2.65 25.33 5.30
N ASP A 24 -3.22 26.09 6.24
CA ASP A 24 -2.47 27.00 7.13
C ASP A 24 -1.60 26.23 8.14
N LYS A 25 -1.97 24.96 8.43
CA LYS A 25 -1.28 24.11 9.40
C LYS A 25 -0.98 22.75 8.80
N PRO A 26 0.09 22.07 9.28
CA PRO A 26 0.37 20.70 8.87
C PRO A 26 -0.78 19.77 9.33
N VAL A 27 -1.09 18.78 8.49
CA VAL A 27 -2.04 17.69 8.80
C VAL A 27 -1.36 16.62 9.65
N LEU A 28 -0.06 16.41 9.42
CA LEU A 28 0.82 15.62 10.28
C LEU A 28 1.92 16.55 10.76
N ASP A 29 2.07 16.64 12.07
CA ASP A 29 3.01 17.55 12.72
C ASP A 29 3.87 16.75 13.71
N ASP A 30 5.14 16.61 13.37
CA ASP A 30 6.18 15.94 14.16
C ASP A 30 5.81 14.52 14.64
N ILE A 31 5.30 13.70 13.73
CA ILE A 31 4.89 12.32 14.04
C ILE A 31 6.10 11.38 14.02
N SER A 32 6.34 10.70 15.15
CA SER A 32 7.41 9.71 15.28
C SER A 32 6.88 8.43 15.92
N PHE A 33 7.19 7.27 15.33
CA PHE A 33 6.90 5.96 15.90
C PHE A 33 7.72 4.87 15.20
N LYS A 34 7.79 3.72 15.86
CA LYS A 34 8.46 2.52 15.34
C LYS A 34 7.51 1.33 15.41
N VAL A 35 7.54 0.49 14.39
CA VAL A 35 6.77 -0.76 14.29
C VAL A 35 7.75 -1.89 14.06
N GLU A 36 7.77 -2.85 14.98
CA GLU A 36 8.64 -4.02 14.85
C GLU A 36 8.12 -4.98 13.78
N HIS A 37 9.02 -5.73 13.19
CA HIS A 37 8.65 -6.75 12.20
C HIS A 37 7.64 -7.75 12.79
N GLY A 38 6.61 -8.08 12.02
CA GLY A 38 5.56 -9.02 12.44
C GLY A 38 4.53 -8.45 13.42
N SER A 39 4.67 -7.19 13.84
CA SER A 39 3.69 -6.54 14.72
C SER A 39 2.56 -5.86 13.94
N VAL A 40 1.50 -5.50 14.66
CA VAL A 40 0.35 -4.77 14.12
C VAL A 40 0.24 -3.43 14.84
N LEU A 41 0.26 -2.33 14.07
CA LEU A 41 -0.01 -0.98 14.59
C LEU A 41 -1.45 -0.58 14.25
N VAL A 42 -2.20 -0.16 15.25
CA VAL A 42 -3.56 0.38 15.08
C VAL A 42 -3.53 1.89 15.29
N VAL A 43 -4.00 2.65 14.28
CA VAL A 43 -4.09 4.12 14.35
C VAL A 43 -5.54 4.52 14.60
N LEU A 44 -5.80 5.10 15.77
CA LEU A 44 -7.12 5.54 16.20
C LEU A 44 -7.22 7.07 16.22
N GLY A 45 -8.43 7.58 16.04
CA GLY A 45 -8.70 9.03 16.09
C GLY A 45 -9.98 9.41 15.34
N PRO A 46 -10.50 10.62 15.56
CA PRO A 46 -11.71 11.12 14.90
C PRO A 46 -11.55 11.27 13.38
N SER A 47 -12.66 11.47 12.67
CA SER A 47 -12.62 11.83 11.25
C SER A 47 -11.83 13.12 11.04
N GLY A 48 -11.01 13.17 10.00
CA GLY A 48 -10.17 14.35 9.72
C GLY A 48 -8.85 14.45 10.49
N SER A 49 -8.54 13.53 11.42
CA SER A 49 -7.30 13.56 12.22
C SER A 49 -6.01 13.18 11.47
N GLY A 50 -6.05 13.04 10.15
CA GLY A 50 -4.84 12.75 9.36
C GLY A 50 -4.50 11.26 9.19
N LYS A 51 -5.29 10.29 9.70
CA LYS A 51 -4.99 8.85 9.60
C LYS A 51 -4.77 8.37 8.17
N SER A 52 -5.67 8.74 7.27
CA SER A 52 -5.54 8.36 5.84
C SER A 52 -4.36 9.05 5.18
N THR A 53 -4.06 10.29 5.56
CA THR A 53 -2.87 11.01 5.11
C THR A 53 -1.60 10.30 5.59
N LEU A 54 -1.55 9.89 6.85
CA LEU A 54 -0.43 9.12 7.40
C LEU A 54 -0.18 7.83 6.60
N LEU A 55 -1.22 7.04 6.36
CA LEU A 55 -1.10 5.82 5.58
C LEU A 55 -0.65 6.06 4.13
N ARG A 56 -1.16 7.12 3.48
CA ARG A 56 -0.75 7.47 2.11
C ARG A 56 0.69 7.96 2.03
N THR A 57 1.16 8.73 3.02
CA THR A 57 2.56 9.15 3.08
C THR A 57 3.48 7.96 3.30
N ILE A 58 3.13 7.05 4.20
CA ILE A 58 3.87 5.81 4.43
C ILE A 58 3.95 4.95 3.15
N ALA A 59 2.84 4.84 2.42
CA ALA A 59 2.80 4.11 1.16
C ALA A 59 3.53 4.84 0.00
N GLY A 60 4.12 6.01 0.24
CA GLY A 60 4.81 6.80 -0.78
C GLY A 60 3.88 7.37 -1.85
N LEU A 61 2.58 7.46 -1.57
CA LEU A 61 1.57 8.02 -2.48
C LEU A 61 1.50 9.55 -2.36
N GLU A 62 1.92 10.09 -1.22
CA GLU A 62 1.98 11.54 -0.98
C GLU A 62 3.36 11.95 -0.49
N PRO A 63 3.90 13.10 -0.95
CA PRO A 63 5.17 13.62 -0.52
C PRO A 63 5.09 14.14 0.92
N ILE A 64 6.19 14.03 1.65
CA ILE A 64 6.38 14.61 2.96
C ILE A 64 7.24 15.87 2.89
N GLN A 65 7.02 16.84 3.78
CA GLN A 65 7.79 18.09 3.83
C GLN A 65 8.89 18.05 4.89
N GLY A 66 8.82 17.13 5.84
CA GLY A 66 9.83 16.95 6.88
C GLY A 66 9.86 15.52 7.40
N GLY A 67 10.95 15.17 8.06
CA GLY A 67 11.16 13.85 8.66
C GLY A 67 11.64 12.79 7.69
N THR A 68 11.64 11.55 8.16
CA THR A 68 12.08 10.38 7.38
C THR A 68 11.18 9.19 7.62
N ILE A 69 11.06 8.35 6.59
CA ILE A 69 10.39 7.05 6.63
C ILE A 69 11.44 6.01 6.26
N SER A 70 11.61 4.98 7.07
CA SER A 70 12.56 3.90 6.82
C SER A 70 11.93 2.52 7.02
N ILE A 71 12.36 1.56 6.20
CA ILE A 71 12.03 0.13 6.32
C ILE A 71 13.36 -0.64 6.40
N ASN A 72 13.51 -1.49 7.42
CA ASN A 72 14.72 -2.26 7.65
C ASN A 72 15.99 -1.38 7.63
N ASP A 73 15.96 -0.25 8.33
CA ASP A 73 17.01 0.79 8.38
C ASP A 73 17.31 1.47 7.02
N GLN A 74 16.60 1.15 5.98
CA GLN A 74 16.74 1.82 4.70
C GLN A 74 15.75 2.99 4.61
N VAL A 75 16.26 4.23 4.51
CA VAL A 75 15.43 5.41 4.32
C VAL A 75 14.76 5.34 2.94
N ILE A 76 13.43 5.36 2.97
CA ILE A 76 12.57 5.29 1.78
C ILE A 76 12.24 6.67 1.28
N ASP A 77 11.87 7.54 2.21
CA ASP A 77 11.50 8.91 1.92
C ASP A 77 12.12 9.85 2.97
N ALA A 78 12.55 11.01 2.51
CA ALA A 78 13.09 12.06 3.35
C ALA A 78 12.47 13.38 2.90
N GLY A 79 11.79 14.04 3.84
CA GLY A 79 11.14 15.32 3.59
C GLY A 79 12.13 16.39 3.14
N LYS A 80 11.78 17.12 2.08
CA LYS A 80 12.48 18.32 1.64
C LYS A 80 11.53 19.49 1.71
N PRO A 81 11.83 20.53 2.49
CA PRO A 81 11.01 21.74 2.54
C PRO A 81 10.80 22.31 1.11
N GLY A 82 9.57 22.66 0.76
CA GLY A 82 9.21 23.25 -0.52
C GLY A 82 8.99 22.28 -1.69
N THR A 83 9.08 20.97 -1.48
CA THR A 83 8.77 20.00 -2.52
C THR A 83 7.31 19.52 -2.43
N GLU A 84 6.48 20.00 -3.35
CA GLU A 84 5.10 19.49 -3.52
C GLU A 84 5.05 18.14 -4.28
N ARG A 85 6.16 17.72 -4.84
CA ARG A 85 6.25 16.47 -5.60
C ARG A 85 6.99 15.43 -4.77
N ALA A 86 6.38 14.27 -4.60
CA ALA A 86 7.10 13.08 -4.15
C ALA A 86 8.37 12.97 -5.00
N GLY A 87 9.53 13.12 -4.37
CA GLY A 87 10.79 12.91 -5.07
C GLY A 87 10.73 11.51 -5.67
N ARG A 88 10.62 11.44 -7.00
CA ARG A 88 10.81 10.18 -7.74
C ARG A 88 12.29 9.83 -7.68
N SER A 89 12.75 9.35 -6.53
CA SER A 89 13.98 8.60 -6.51
C SER A 89 13.65 7.17 -7.01
N ASP A 90 14.54 6.56 -7.76
CA ASP A 90 14.39 5.16 -8.20
C ASP A 90 14.16 4.22 -7.00
N ARG A 91 14.70 4.56 -5.83
CA ARG A 91 14.49 3.85 -4.57
C ARG A 91 13.03 3.87 -4.09
N SER A 92 12.31 4.98 -4.27
CA SER A 92 10.89 5.06 -3.88
C SER A 92 9.98 4.23 -4.78
N SER A 93 10.39 3.93 -6.01
CA SER A 93 9.63 3.04 -6.90
C SER A 93 9.79 1.57 -6.49
N GLU A 94 10.98 1.14 -6.13
CA GLU A 94 11.24 -0.23 -5.66
C GLU A 94 10.50 -0.53 -4.36
N LEU A 95 10.46 0.42 -3.44
CA LEU A 95 9.80 0.25 -2.15
C LEU A 95 8.28 0.25 -2.26
N ARG A 96 7.70 1.03 -3.19
CA ARG A 96 6.25 0.95 -3.49
C ARG A 96 5.82 -0.44 -3.95
N THR A 97 6.70 -1.21 -4.55
CA THR A 97 6.40 -2.61 -4.90
C THR A 97 6.37 -3.55 -3.68
N ARG A 98 6.97 -3.13 -2.57
CA ARG A 98 7.02 -3.91 -1.31
C ARG A 98 5.91 -3.54 -0.32
N ILE A 99 5.25 -2.38 -0.49
CA ILE A 99 4.18 -1.91 0.38
C ILE A 99 2.84 -2.16 -0.30
N GLY A 100 2.01 -3.01 0.30
CA GLY A 100 0.62 -3.19 -0.10
C GLY A 100 -0.27 -2.20 0.64
N MET A 101 -1.11 -1.45 -0.07
CA MET A 101 -2.13 -0.58 0.52
C MET A 101 -3.52 -1.05 0.12
N VAL A 102 -4.42 -1.12 1.11
CA VAL A 102 -5.83 -1.41 0.91
C VAL A 102 -6.61 -0.11 1.12
N PHE A 103 -7.26 0.35 0.05
CA PHE A 103 -8.09 1.56 0.09
C PHE A 103 -9.50 1.26 0.58
N GLN A 104 -10.12 2.24 1.23
CA GLN A 104 -11.50 2.13 1.68
C GLN A 104 -12.51 1.99 0.53
N SER A 105 -12.21 2.58 -0.64
CA SER A 105 -13.01 2.55 -1.86
C SER A 105 -12.78 1.32 -2.75
N TYR A 106 -11.85 0.43 -2.33
CA TYR A 106 -11.45 -0.79 -3.06
C TYR A 106 -10.90 -0.60 -4.48
N ASP A 107 -10.88 0.59 -5.03
CA ASP A 107 -10.30 1.12 -6.28
C ASP A 107 -10.08 0.08 -7.42
N LEU A 108 -11.11 -0.71 -7.68
CA LEU A 108 -11.10 -1.70 -8.75
C LEU A 108 -11.32 -1.01 -10.10
N PHE A 109 -10.59 -1.46 -11.11
CA PHE A 109 -10.81 -1.04 -12.50
C PHE A 109 -12.19 -1.52 -12.99
N PRO A 110 -13.14 -0.60 -13.27
CA PRO A 110 -14.52 -0.96 -13.58
C PRO A 110 -14.65 -1.69 -14.93
N ASN A 111 -13.71 -1.48 -15.84
CA ASN A 111 -13.65 -2.09 -17.16
C ASN A 111 -12.92 -3.45 -17.19
N LYS A 112 -12.57 -3.98 -16.04
CA LYS A 112 -11.91 -5.29 -15.91
C LYS A 112 -12.79 -6.27 -15.14
N THR A 113 -12.63 -7.54 -15.45
CA THR A 113 -13.20 -8.61 -14.64
C THR A 113 -12.49 -8.69 -13.28
N VAL A 114 -13.06 -9.42 -12.34
CA VAL A 114 -12.43 -9.73 -11.07
C VAL A 114 -11.03 -10.34 -11.29
N LEU A 115 -10.96 -11.37 -12.10
CA LEU A 115 -9.67 -12.02 -12.44
C LEU A 115 -8.71 -11.02 -13.07
N GLY A 116 -9.18 -10.18 -13.99
CA GLY A 116 -8.35 -9.16 -14.62
C GLY A 116 -7.80 -8.11 -13.66
N ASN A 117 -8.56 -7.73 -12.62
CA ASN A 117 -8.09 -6.84 -11.56
C ASN A 117 -6.98 -7.48 -10.72
N ILE A 118 -7.12 -8.77 -10.37
CA ILE A 118 -6.14 -9.49 -9.55
C ILE A 118 -4.85 -9.72 -10.33
N THR A 119 -4.94 -10.09 -11.60
CA THR A 119 -3.78 -10.54 -12.40
C THR A 119 -2.99 -9.39 -13.01
N MET A 120 -3.56 -8.19 -13.12
CA MET A 120 -2.97 -7.08 -13.85
C MET A 120 -1.62 -6.64 -13.27
N ALA A 121 -1.54 -6.39 -11.97
CA ALA A 121 -0.31 -5.91 -11.34
C ALA A 121 0.81 -6.96 -11.37
N PRO A 122 0.60 -8.24 -10.99
CA PRO A 122 1.64 -9.26 -11.09
C PRO A 122 2.18 -9.45 -12.50
N VAL A 123 1.32 -9.41 -13.52
CA VAL A 123 1.74 -9.60 -14.91
C VAL A 123 2.45 -8.36 -15.45
N LEU A 124 1.88 -7.16 -15.27
CA LEU A 124 2.40 -5.94 -15.90
C LEU A 124 3.60 -5.34 -15.15
N VAL A 125 3.56 -5.34 -13.82
CA VAL A 125 4.58 -4.70 -12.97
C VAL A 125 5.66 -5.68 -12.56
N GLN A 126 5.27 -6.86 -12.04
CA GLN A 126 6.21 -7.87 -11.56
C GLN A 126 6.75 -8.77 -12.69
N LYS A 127 6.19 -8.67 -13.91
CA LYS A 127 6.59 -9.46 -15.09
C LYS A 127 6.49 -10.97 -14.88
N ARG A 128 5.58 -11.42 -14.02
CA ARG A 128 5.32 -12.84 -13.76
C ARG A 128 4.58 -13.47 -14.95
N ASP A 129 4.74 -14.78 -15.10
CA ASP A 129 4.00 -15.53 -16.13
C ASP A 129 2.50 -15.45 -15.91
N LYS A 130 1.77 -15.19 -17.01
CA LYS A 130 0.33 -14.97 -16.95
C LYS A 130 -0.44 -16.21 -16.50
N SER A 131 -0.04 -17.39 -16.95
CA SER A 131 -0.72 -18.65 -16.64
C SER A 131 -0.57 -19.03 -15.16
N GLU A 132 0.61 -18.80 -14.59
CA GLU A 132 0.87 -19.01 -13.17
C GLU A 132 0.05 -18.05 -12.31
N VAL A 133 0.04 -16.75 -12.67
CA VAL A 133 -0.72 -15.72 -11.96
C VAL A 133 -2.22 -15.99 -12.01
N GLU A 134 -2.75 -16.40 -13.15
CA GLU A 134 -4.17 -16.77 -13.29
C GLU A 134 -4.53 -17.99 -12.41
N ALA A 135 -3.69 -19.01 -12.39
CA ALA A 135 -3.90 -20.19 -11.55
C ALA A 135 -3.89 -19.83 -10.06
N GLU A 136 -2.93 -19.00 -9.63
CA GLU A 136 -2.86 -18.51 -8.27
C GLU A 136 -4.08 -17.66 -7.88
N ALA A 137 -4.50 -16.75 -8.75
CA ALA A 137 -5.68 -15.90 -8.55
C ALA A 137 -6.96 -16.74 -8.38
N ILE A 138 -7.14 -17.77 -9.20
CA ILE A 138 -8.28 -18.68 -9.10
C ILE A 138 -8.27 -19.42 -7.77
N ARG A 139 -7.11 -19.91 -7.34
CA ARG A 139 -6.96 -20.57 -6.03
C ARG A 139 -7.31 -19.64 -4.88
N LEU A 140 -6.86 -18.38 -4.93
CA LEU A 140 -7.17 -17.35 -3.93
C LEU A 140 -8.67 -17.02 -3.90
N LEU A 141 -9.31 -16.86 -5.07
CA LEU A 141 -10.75 -16.66 -5.18
C LEU A 141 -11.54 -17.81 -4.55
N GLY A 142 -11.09 -19.05 -4.76
CA GLY A 142 -11.69 -20.23 -4.11
C GLY A 142 -11.59 -20.18 -2.58
N ARG A 143 -10.45 -19.75 -2.03
CA ARG A 143 -10.25 -19.62 -0.57
C ARG A 143 -11.18 -18.59 0.09
N VAL A 144 -11.55 -17.54 -0.63
CA VAL A 144 -12.47 -16.49 -0.14
C VAL A 144 -13.94 -16.75 -0.55
N GLY A 145 -14.25 -17.95 -1.08
CA GLY A 145 -15.61 -18.33 -1.42
C GLY A 145 -16.15 -17.71 -2.71
N LEU A 146 -15.28 -17.28 -3.64
CA LEU A 146 -15.61 -16.59 -4.88
C LEU A 146 -15.21 -17.34 -6.17
N PRO A 147 -15.43 -18.65 -6.29
CA PRO A 147 -14.98 -19.40 -7.47
C PRO A 147 -15.63 -18.95 -8.79
N ILE A 148 -16.83 -18.37 -8.72
CA ILE A 148 -17.64 -17.95 -9.89
C ILE A 148 -17.22 -16.55 -10.40
N ALA A 149 -16.50 -15.76 -9.60
CA ALA A 149 -16.16 -14.37 -9.92
C ALA A 149 -15.10 -14.21 -11.04
N ARG A 150 -14.63 -15.30 -11.66
CA ARG A 150 -13.60 -15.28 -12.70
C ARG A 150 -13.93 -14.36 -13.89
N THR A 151 -15.16 -14.37 -14.34
CA THR A 151 -15.62 -13.68 -15.56
C THR A 151 -16.53 -12.50 -15.28
N LEU A 152 -17.01 -12.34 -14.03
CA LEU A 152 -17.94 -11.26 -13.68
C LEU A 152 -17.19 -9.92 -13.64
N GLY A 153 -17.76 -8.92 -14.33
CA GLY A 153 -17.38 -7.53 -14.14
C GLY A 153 -17.88 -7.02 -12.77
N ARG A 154 -17.36 -5.87 -12.34
CA ARG A 154 -17.71 -5.24 -11.05
C ARG A 154 -19.23 -5.10 -10.84
N THR A 155 -19.99 -4.81 -11.90
CA THR A 155 -21.45 -4.58 -11.84
C THR A 155 -22.26 -5.85 -11.64
N ASN A 156 -21.72 -7.00 -11.99
CA ASN A 156 -22.40 -8.30 -11.96
C ASN A 156 -21.87 -9.22 -10.86
N CYS A 157 -20.94 -8.75 -10.04
CA CYS A 157 -20.49 -9.53 -8.88
C CYS A 157 -21.62 -9.47 -7.84
N PRO A 158 -22.24 -10.60 -7.47
CA PRO A 158 -23.16 -10.60 -6.33
C PRO A 158 -22.41 -10.01 -5.16
N ALA A 159 -23.10 -9.20 -4.36
CA ALA A 159 -22.55 -8.42 -3.25
C ALA A 159 -21.77 -9.30 -2.26
N VAL A 160 -20.61 -9.73 -2.70
CA VAL A 160 -19.59 -10.21 -1.82
C VAL A 160 -19.20 -8.98 -1.02
N SER A 161 -19.42 -9.09 0.28
CA SER A 161 -19.13 -7.98 1.16
C SER A 161 -17.79 -7.38 0.74
N ALA A 162 -17.79 -6.10 0.45
CA ALA A 162 -16.62 -5.35 0.01
C ALA A 162 -15.36 -5.59 0.88
N SER A 163 -15.52 -6.18 2.04
CA SER A 163 -14.49 -6.61 2.99
C SER A 163 -13.56 -7.73 2.50
N VAL A 164 -13.94 -8.49 1.46
CA VAL A 164 -13.11 -9.63 0.97
C VAL A 164 -12.11 -9.21 -0.11
N TRP A 165 -12.37 -8.13 -0.84
CA TRP A 165 -11.55 -7.66 -1.95
C TRP A 165 -10.10 -7.30 -1.59
N PRO A 166 -9.83 -6.65 -0.43
CA PRO A 166 -8.49 -6.26 -0.06
C PRO A 166 -7.49 -7.41 0.07
N PHE A 167 -7.96 -8.60 0.38
CA PHE A 167 -7.11 -9.77 0.61
C PHE A 167 -6.68 -10.50 -0.67
N VAL A 168 -7.29 -10.19 -1.81
CA VAL A 168 -7.04 -10.89 -3.07
C VAL A 168 -6.06 -10.14 -3.97
N VAL A 169 -5.81 -8.85 -3.72
CA VAL A 169 -5.03 -7.94 -4.59
C VAL A 169 -3.59 -7.71 -4.08
N ARG A 170 -3.00 -8.64 -3.34
CA ARG A 170 -1.61 -8.48 -2.85
C ARG A 170 -0.58 -9.08 -3.80
#